data_cfcd5686134687ddcff1bd4bb41ec248
#
_entry.id   cfcd5686134687ddcff1bd4bb41ec248
#
_cell.length_a   1.000
_cell.length_b   1.000
_cell.length_c   1.000
_cell.angle_alpha   90.00
_cell.angle_beta   90.00
_cell.angle_gamma   90.00
#
_symmetry.space_group_name_H-M   'P 1'
#
loop_
_entity.id
_entity.type
_entity.pdbx_description
1 polymer ?
#
loop_
_entity_poly.entity_id
_entity_poly.type
_entity_poly.pdbx_seq_one_letter_code
_entity_poly.pdbx_strand_id
1 'polypeptide(L)'
;MDERVIHLEDGSTVSAKVNFGTIYYIKKFKLDKLLEKEELTEDEELEAAAKMIHVILMSNGRTCTFEEALVLTPLDDEEIQDVMNDFKDKLEELKKKREARAKMKQFTANQSM
;
A
#
# COMPACT_ATOMS: atom_id res chain seq x y z
N MET A 1 7.65 16.54 -7.86
CA MET A 1 7.00 15.66 -6.91
C MET A 1 7.78 14.39 -6.74
N ASP A 2 8.27 14.21 -5.57
CA ASP A 2 9.19 13.12 -5.34
C ASP A 2 8.46 11.86 -4.92
N GLU A 3 8.51 10.87 -5.78
CA GLU A 3 8.05 9.55 -5.41
C GLU A 3 9.16 8.88 -4.63
N ARG A 4 8.78 8.24 -3.53
CA ARG A 4 9.75 7.50 -2.75
C ARG A 4 10.22 6.28 -3.53
N VAL A 5 11.53 6.12 -3.59
CA VAL A 5 12.14 4.95 -4.22
C VAL A 5 12.56 3.99 -3.10
N ILE A 6 12.17 2.74 -3.26
CA ILE A 6 12.48 1.69 -2.29
C ILE A 6 13.61 0.83 -2.86
N HIS A 7 14.64 0.62 -2.06
CA HIS A 7 15.77 -0.23 -2.43
C HIS A 7 15.52 -1.65 -1.95
N LEU A 8 15.33 -2.55 -2.89
CA LEU A 8 15.04 -3.95 -2.56
C LEU A 8 16.34 -4.73 -2.31
N GLU A 9 16.21 -5.86 -1.64
CA GLU A 9 17.38 -6.64 -1.24
C GLU A 9 18.14 -7.26 -2.40
N ASP A 10 17.52 -7.37 -3.57
CA ASP A 10 18.21 -7.87 -4.76
C ASP A 10 18.97 -6.76 -5.52
N GLY A 11 19.01 -5.55 -4.98
CA GLY A 11 19.67 -4.40 -5.61
C GLY A 11 18.80 -3.62 -6.57
N SER A 12 17.61 -4.10 -6.88
CA SER A 12 16.67 -3.37 -7.73
C SER A 12 15.94 -2.31 -6.91
N THR A 13 15.25 -1.40 -7.60
CA THR A 13 14.46 -0.36 -6.95
C THR A 13 13.03 -0.40 -7.47
N VAL A 14 12.10 0.13 -6.68
CA VAL A 14 10.71 0.28 -7.08
C VAL A 14 10.19 1.60 -6.51
N SER A 15 9.34 2.27 -7.27
CA SER A 15 8.71 3.51 -6.81
C SER A 15 7.46 3.18 -6.00
N ALA A 16 7.28 3.86 -4.88
CA ALA A 16 6.12 3.64 -4.01
C ALA A 16 4.92 4.44 -4.52
N LYS A 17 4.46 4.09 -5.72
CA LYS A 17 3.28 4.72 -6.32
C LYS A 17 2.01 4.10 -5.76
N VAL A 18 1.00 4.94 -5.53
CA VAL A 18 -0.31 4.48 -5.10
C VAL A 18 -1.31 4.74 -6.24
N ASN A 19 -1.97 3.69 -6.68
CA ASN A 19 -2.98 3.77 -7.73
C ASN A 19 -4.16 2.87 -7.37
N PHE A 20 -5.11 2.73 -8.29
CA PHE A 20 -6.28 1.89 -8.02
C PHE A 20 -5.89 0.45 -7.71
N GLY A 21 -4.90 -0.08 -8.41
CA GLY A 21 -4.38 -1.42 -8.16
C GLY A 21 -3.86 -1.59 -6.76
N THR A 22 -3.28 -0.51 -6.18
CA THR A 22 -2.79 -0.55 -4.80
C THR A 22 -3.93 -0.88 -3.84
N ILE A 23 -5.09 -0.23 -4.00
CA ILE A 23 -6.26 -0.50 -3.17
C ILE A 23 -6.72 -1.95 -3.33
N TYR A 24 -6.78 -2.40 -4.57
CA TYR A 24 -7.20 -3.77 -4.88
C TYR A 24 -6.32 -4.80 -4.16
N TYR A 25 -5.00 -4.64 -4.28
CA TYR A 25 -4.07 -5.61 -3.67
C TYR A 25 -4.03 -5.52 -2.16
N ILE A 26 -4.22 -4.33 -1.59
CA ILE A 26 -4.31 -4.17 -0.14
C ILE A 26 -5.45 -5.03 0.40
N LYS A 27 -6.61 -4.97 -0.25
CA LYS A 27 -7.77 -5.75 0.17
C LYS A 27 -7.57 -7.24 -0.10
N LYS A 28 -7.03 -7.56 -1.27
CA LYS A 28 -6.78 -8.95 -1.65
C LYS A 28 -5.83 -9.65 -0.69
N PHE A 29 -4.78 -8.96 -0.27
CA PHE A 29 -3.78 -9.53 0.64
C PHE A 29 -4.09 -9.27 2.10
N LYS A 30 -5.21 -8.60 2.37
CA LYS A 30 -5.68 -8.30 3.73
C LYS A 30 -4.72 -7.42 4.53
N LEU A 31 -3.96 -6.58 3.85
CA LEU A 31 -3.06 -5.65 4.51
C LEU A 31 -3.84 -4.62 5.34
N ASP A 32 -5.03 -4.23 4.90
CA ASP A 32 -5.88 -3.30 5.62
C ASP A 32 -6.20 -3.78 7.03
N LYS A 33 -6.37 -5.10 7.20
CA LYS A 33 -6.63 -5.68 8.51
C LYS A 33 -5.49 -5.46 9.49
N LEU A 34 -4.25 -5.57 8.99
CA LEU A 34 -3.07 -5.32 9.81
C LEU A 34 -2.92 -3.83 10.12
N LEU A 35 -3.15 -2.97 9.12
CA LEU A 35 -2.98 -1.53 9.28
C LEU A 35 -4.04 -0.90 10.20
N GLU A 36 -5.17 -1.55 10.40
CA GLU A 36 -6.23 -1.09 11.29
C GLU A 36 -5.91 -1.34 12.77
N LYS A 37 -5.00 -2.23 13.06
CA LYS A 37 -4.63 -2.53 14.45
C LYS A 37 -3.84 -1.38 15.04
N GLU A 38 -4.13 -1.04 16.30
CA GLU A 38 -3.40 0.01 17.01
C GLU A 38 -1.97 -0.41 17.31
N GLU A 39 -1.79 -1.67 17.70
CA GLU A 39 -0.48 -2.22 17.99
C GLU A 39 -0.30 -3.53 17.23
N LEU A 40 0.88 -3.72 16.68
CA LEU A 40 1.24 -4.95 15.99
C LEU A 40 2.27 -5.70 16.81
N THR A 41 2.15 -7.03 16.82
CA THR A 41 3.21 -7.86 17.36
C THR A 41 4.40 -7.80 16.40
N GLU A 42 5.56 -8.29 16.85
CA GLU A 42 6.75 -8.32 15.99
C GLU A 42 6.49 -9.11 14.71
N ASP A 43 5.83 -10.26 14.82
CA ASP A 43 5.49 -11.09 13.67
C ASP A 43 4.55 -10.34 12.71
N GLU A 44 3.58 -9.62 13.26
CA GLU A 44 2.64 -8.84 12.45
C GLU A 44 3.33 -7.66 11.75
N GLU A 45 4.31 -7.05 12.40
CA GLU A 45 5.10 -5.99 11.77
C GLU A 45 5.87 -6.50 10.57
N LEU A 46 6.50 -7.67 10.71
CA LEU A 46 7.20 -8.30 9.61
C LEU A 46 6.27 -8.65 8.47
N GLU A 47 5.11 -9.21 8.81
CA GLU A 47 4.10 -9.55 7.82
C GLU A 47 3.59 -8.30 7.10
N ALA A 48 3.30 -7.23 7.84
CA ALA A 48 2.81 -5.99 7.26
C ALA A 48 3.83 -5.39 6.30
N ALA A 49 5.11 -5.38 6.68
CA ALA A 49 6.17 -4.86 5.82
C ALA A 49 6.26 -5.65 4.52
N ALA A 50 6.27 -6.97 4.60
CA ALA A 50 6.35 -7.82 3.40
C ALA A 50 5.13 -7.68 2.52
N LYS A 51 3.93 -7.60 3.11
CA LYS A 51 2.70 -7.39 2.35
C LYS A 51 2.67 -6.03 1.67
N MET A 52 3.18 -5.00 2.33
CA MET A 52 3.28 -3.68 1.75
C MET A 52 4.17 -3.69 0.50
N ILE A 53 5.34 -4.33 0.60
CA ILE A 53 6.24 -4.48 -0.54
C ILE A 53 5.55 -5.27 -1.66
N HIS A 54 4.86 -6.34 -1.31
CA HIS A 54 4.13 -7.14 -2.29
C HIS A 54 3.06 -6.32 -3.03
N VAL A 55 2.30 -5.52 -2.27
CA VAL A 55 1.29 -4.63 -2.86
C VAL A 55 1.93 -3.63 -3.83
N ILE A 56 3.03 -3.01 -3.40
CA ILE A 56 3.72 -2.01 -4.23
C ILE A 56 4.24 -2.64 -5.52
N LEU A 57 4.87 -3.81 -5.42
CA LEU A 57 5.38 -4.50 -6.60
C LEU A 57 4.25 -4.85 -7.56
N MET A 58 3.19 -5.47 -7.07
CA MET A 58 2.06 -5.86 -7.91
C MET A 58 1.38 -4.65 -8.56
N SER A 59 1.18 -3.58 -7.80
CA SER A 59 0.50 -2.39 -8.32
C SER A 59 1.36 -1.60 -9.31
N ASN A 60 2.67 -1.85 -9.33
CA ASN A 60 3.57 -1.23 -10.29
C ASN A 60 3.93 -2.15 -11.46
N GLY A 61 3.18 -3.24 -11.61
CA GLY A 61 3.33 -4.13 -12.76
C GLY A 61 4.39 -5.20 -12.60
N ARG A 62 5.02 -5.30 -11.43
CA ARG A 62 6.02 -6.32 -11.16
C ARG A 62 5.36 -7.49 -10.44
N THR A 63 4.87 -8.44 -11.23
CA THR A 63 4.18 -9.61 -10.69
C THR A 63 5.14 -10.52 -9.95
N CYS A 64 4.78 -10.89 -8.72
CA CYS A 64 5.60 -11.80 -7.90
C CYS A 64 4.71 -12.47 -6.86
N THR A 65 5.26 -13.52 -6.24
CA THR A 65 4.58 -14.19 -5.13
C THR A 65 4.87 -13.46 -3.83
N PHE A 66 4.12 -13.79 -2.78
CA PHE A 66 4.38 -13.23 -1.46
C PHE A 66 5.78 -13.63 -0.98
N GLU A 67 6.18 -14.87 -1.23
CA GLU A 67 7.50 -15.35 -0.83
C GLU A 67 8.62 -14.58 -1.51
N GLU A 68 8.44 -14.25 -2.78
CA GLU A 68 9.40 -13.42 -3.50
C GLU A 68 9.48 -12.01 -2.90
N ALA A 69 8.32 -11.43 -2.60
CA ALA A 69 8.26 -10.10 -1.98
C ALA A 69 8.90 -10.10 -0.60
N LEU A 70 8.69 -11.18 0.17
CA LEU A 70 9.26 -11.32 1.49
C LEU A 70 10.79 -11.25 1.45
N VAL A 71 11.39 -11.94 0.50
CA VAL A 71 12.85 -11.97 0.33
C VAL A 71 13.36 -10.60 -0.17
N LEU A 72 12.57 -9.89 -0.95
CA LEU A 72 12.96 -8.59 -1.49
C LEU A 72 12.77 -7.44 -0.49
N THR A 73 12.03 -7.66 0.57
CA THR A 73 11.76 -6.62 1.57
C THR A 73 13.06 -6.13 2.21
N PRO A 74 13.30 -4.80 2.24
CA PRO A 74 14.52 -4.26 2.85
C PRO A 74 14.70 -4.67 4.30
N LEU A 75 15.94 -4.91 4.70
CA LEU A 75 16.25 -5.24 6.09
C LEU A 75 16.39 -4.00 6.97
N ASP A 76 16.51 -2.83 6.37
CA ASP A 76 16.65 -1.57 7.10
C ASP A 76 15.32 -1.14 7.69
N ASP A 77 15.21 -1.21 9.02
CA ASP A 77 13.98 -0.85 9.73
C ASP A 77 13.57 0.60 9.50
N GLU A 78 14.53 1.52 9.42
CA GLU A 78 14.23 2.92 9.14
C GLU A 78 13.57 3.10 7.78
N GLU A 79 14.12 2.43 6.78
CA GLU A 79 13.55 2.51 5.42
C GLU A 79 12.14 1.95 5.40
N ILE A 80 11.92 0.83 6.09
CA ILE A 80 10.60 0.21 6.18
C ILE A 80 9.60 1.15 6.88
N GLN A 81 10.00 1.76 7.99
CA GLN A 81 9.11 2.68 8.70
C GLN A 81 8.77 3.91 7.86
N ASP A 82 9.76 4.48 7.19
CA ASP A 82 9.54 5.64 6.33
C ASP A 82 8.60 5.32 5.18
N VAL A 83 8.80 4.18 4.54
CA VAL A 83 7.94 3.74 3.44
C VAL A 83 6.52 3.48 3.94
N MET A 84 6.39 2.84 5.09
CA MET A 84 5.09 2.53 5.67
C MET A 84 4.31 3.80 6.00
N ASN A 85 4.96 4.78 6.60
CA ASN A 85 4.33 6.06 6.92
C ASN A 85 3.89 6.80 5.67
N ASP A 86 4.75 6.86 4.67
CA ASP A 86 4.45 7.50 3.40
C ASP A 86 3.28 6.82 2.69
N PHE A 87 3.28 5.49 2.72
CA PHE A 87 2.23 4.68 2.11
C PHE A 87 0.87 4.92 2.77
N LYS A 88 0.84 4.98 4.10
CA LYS A 88 -0.38 5.27 4.84
C LYS A 88 -0.95 6.63 4.49
N ASP A 89 -0.08 7.64 4.39
CA ASP A 89 -0.50 8.99 4.03
C ASP A 89 -1.13 9.02 2.64
N LYS A 90 -0.49 8.37 1.68
CA LYS A 90 -1.00 8.32 0.31
C LYS A 90 -2.32 7.57 0.23
N LEU A 91 -2.46 6.51 1.01
CA LEU A 91 -3.71 5.75 1.08
C LEU A 91 -4.85 6.60 1.62
N GLU A 92 -4.59 7.38 2.66
CA GLU A 92 -5.61 8.27 3.23
C GLU A 92 -6.07 9.29 2.22
N GLU A 93 -5.14 9.90 1.49
CA GLU A 93 -5.49 10.84 0.43
C GLU A 93 -6.37 10.19 -0.62
N LEU A 94 -6.03 8.98 -1.04
CA LEU A 94 -6.78 8.26 -2.05
C LEU A 94 -8.17 7.90 -1.56
N LYS A 95 -8.28 7.48 -0.30
CA LYS A 95 -9.58 7.19 0.31
C LYS A 95 -10.47 8.41 0.35
N LYS A 96 -9.92 9.57 0.72
CA LYS A 96 -10.66 10.81 0.74
C LYS A 96 -11.19 11.18 -0.64
N LYS A 97 -10.39 11.02 -1.67
CA LYS A 97 -10.81 11.29 -3.04
C LYS A 97 -11.94 10.36 -3.46
N ARG A 98 -11.85 9.09 -3.10
CA ARG A 98 -12.89 8.11 -3.42
C ARG A 98 -14.19 8.41 -2.70
N GLU A 99 -14.11 8.80 -1.43
CA GLU A 99 -15.30 9.17 -0.66
C GLU A 99 -15.98 10.39 -1.26
N ALA A 100 -15.21 11.39 -1.64
CA ALA A 100 -15.73 12.58 -2.27
C ALA A 100 -16.46 12.25 -3.58
N ARG A 101 -15.86 11.39 -4.40
CA ARG A 101 -16.48 10.95 -5.66
C ARG A 101 -17.75 10.16 -5.42
N ALA A 102 -17.75 9.26 -4.41
CA ALA A 102 -18.92 8.49 -4.07
C ALA A 102 -20.07 9.36 -3.61
N LYS A 103 -19.77 10.37 -2.80
CA LYS A 103 -20.78 11.33 -2.35
C LYS A 103 -21.35 12.13 -3.51
N MET A 104 -20.51 12.57 -4.42
CA MET A 104 -20.96 13.30 -5.62
C MET A 104 -21.86 12.44 -6.49
N LYS A 105 -21.49 11.17 -6.68
CA LYS A 105 -22.31 10.26 -7.47
C LYS A 105 -23.66 10.01 -6.85
N GLN A 106 -23.71 9.83 -5.54
CA GLN A 106 -24.96 9.63 -4.83
C GLN A 106 -25.88 10.86 -4.95
N PHE A 107 -25.29 12.02 -4.80
CA PHE A 107 -26.03 13.28 -4.94
C PHE A 107 -26.61 13.42 -6.34
N THR A 108 -25.81 13.14 -7.36
CA THR A 108 -26.24 13.22 -8.76
C THR A 108 -27.37 12.23 -9.04
N ALA A 109 -27.25 10.99 -8.56
CA ALA A 109 -28.28 9.99 -8.75
C ALA A 109 -29.59 10.40 -8.11
N ASN A 110 -29.53 10.97 -6.93
CA ASN A 110 -30.76 11.45 -6.24
C ASN A 110 -31.42 12.59 -7.00
N GLN A 111 -30.63 13.44 -7.62
CA GLN A 111 -31.17 14.56 -8.41
C GLN A 111 -31.81 14.10 -9.72
N SER A 112 -31.34 13.02 -10.29
CA SER A 112 -31.89 12.55 -11.54
C SER A 112 -33.22 11.82 -11.39
N MET A 113 -33.65 11.61 -10.20
CA MET A 113 -34.96 11.05 -9.92
C MET A 113 -35.97 12.16 -9.66
#